data_fe1e5b96905900b188b02891748f02cd
#
_entry.id   fe1e5b96905900b188b02891748f02cd
#
_cell.length_a   1.000
_cell.length_b   1.000
_cell.length_c   1.000
_cell.angle_alpha   90.00
_cell.angle_beta   90.00
_cell.angle_gamma   90.00
#
_symmetry.space_group_name_H-M   'P 1'
#
loop_
_entity.id
_entity.type
_entity.pdbx_description
1 polymer ?
#
loop_
_entity_poly.entity_id
_entity_poly.type
_entity_poly.pdbx_seq_one_letter_code
_entity_poly.pdbx_strand_id
1 'polypeptide(L)'
;MGNIADDWEPFEIQVTIEGEVKSLLVIPDREEPKYAIFDQHTSLGTLWQESGQTGKVWCGEGMAVKVLLTQIGEQLEDYFNNKPV
;
A
#
# COMPACT_ATOMS: atom_id res chain seq x y z
N MET A 1 17.13 -19.12 8.43
CA MET A 1 16.90 -18.73 7.11
C MET A 1 15.91 -17.59 6.98
N GLY A 2 16.38 -16.45 6.73
CA GLY A 2 15.51 -15.32 6.59
C GLY A 2 14.62 -15.44 5.37
N ASN A 3 13.42 -14.94 5.47
CA ASN A 3 12.51 -14.90 4.35
C ASN A 3 12.38 -13.48 3.87
N ILE A 4 13.49 -12.95 3.45
CA ILE A 4 13.51 -11.58 2.98
C ILE A 4 12.53 -11.40 1.84
N ALA A 5 12.36 -12.45 1.04
CA ALA A 5 11.45 -12.37 -0.08
C ALA A 5 10.01 -12.10 0.35
N ASP A 6 9.65 -12.48 1.57
CA ASP A 6 8.29 -12.25 2.04
C ASP A 6 7.94 -10.78 2.10
N ASP A 7 8.93 -9.93 2.27
CA ASP A 7 8.69 -8.49 2.34
C ASP A 7 8.33 -7.91 0.98
N TRP A 8 8.59 -8.65 -0.08
CA TRP A 8 8.34 -8.17 -1.44
C TRP A 8 7.14 -8.82 -2.08
N GLU A 9 6.54 -9.79 -1.40
CA GLU A 9 5.45 -10.53 -2.03
C GLU A 9 4.21 -9.68 -2.12
N PRO A 10 3.50 -9.75 -3.23
CA PRO A 10 2.24 -9.02 -3.36
C PRO A 10 1.24 -9.48 -2.32
N PHE A 11 0.42 -8.56 -1.86
CA PHE A 11 -0.64 -8.89 -0.93
C PHE A 11 -1.84 -8.02 -1.25
N GLU A 12 -2.98 -8.38 -0.67
CA GLU A 12 -4.22 -7.68 -0.92
C GLU A 12 -4.62 -6.85 0.28
N ILE A 13 -5.20 -5.69 0.00
CA ILE A 13 -5.81 -4.85 1.02
C ILE A 13 -7.25 -4.59 0.58
N GLN A 14 -8.04 -4.08 1.51
CA GLN A 14 -9.43 -3.75 1.21
C GLN A 14 -9.68 -2.29 1.48
N VAL A 15 -10.40 -1.67 0.57
CA VAL A 15 -10.80 -0.27 0.71
C VAL A 15 -12.29 -0.17 0.43
N THR A 16 -12.88 0.91 0.90
CA THR A 16 -14.30 1.17 0.65
C THR A 16 -14.40 2.32 -0.33
N ILE A 17 -15.08 2.08 -1.44
CA ILE A 17 -15.28 3.09 -2.48
C ILE A 17 -16.79 3.19 -2.72
N GLU A 18 -17.36 4.36 -2.44
CA GLU A 18 -18.77 4.61 -2.64
C GLU A 18 -19.65 3.54 -1.98
N GLY A 19 -19.27 3.17 -0.78
CA GLY A 19 -20.04 2.19 -0.02
C GLY A 19 -19.75 0.74 -0.34
N GLU A 20 -18.87 0.47 -1.28
CA GLU A 20 -18.54 -0.90 -1.67
C GLU A 20 -17.13 -1.24 -1.25
N VAL A 21 -16.94 -2.45 -0.73
CA VAL A 21 -15.62 -2.94 -0.37
C VAL A 21 -14.95 -3.52 -1.61
N LYS A 22 -13.75 -3.09 -1.87
CA LYS A 22 -12.96 -3.59 -2.99
C LYS A 22 -11.61 -4.07 -2.52
N SER A 23 -11.13 -5.14 -3.14
CA SER A 23 -9.79 -5.66 -2.88
C SER A 23 -8.82 -5.07 -3.88
N LEU A 24 -7.72 -4.55 -3.38
CA LEU A 24 -6.66 -3.99 -4.21
C LEU A 24 -5.40 -4.79 -4.00
N LEU A 25 -4.64 -4.97 -5.06
CA LEU A 25 -3.37 -5.69 -5.00
C LEU A 25 -2.25 -4.70 -4.74
N VAL A 26 -1.40 -5.01 -3.78
CA VAL A 26 -0.25 -4.20 -3.44
C VAL A 26 1.00 -4.98 -3.82
N ILE A 27 1.85 -4.38 -4.64
CA ILE A 27 3.09 -5.00 -5.06
C ILE A 27 4.25 -4.14 -4.56
N PRO A 28 4.97 -4.61 -3.51
CA PRO A 28 6.12 -3.85 -3.02
C PRO A 28 7.24 -3.82 -4.03
N ASP A 29 7.92 -2.69 -4.13
CA ASP A 29 9.10 -2.57 -4.95
C ASP A 29 10.29 -3.14 -4.19
N ARG A 30 11.17 -3.85 -4.90
CA ARG A 30 12.34 -4.46 -4.26
C ARG A 30 13.44 -3.47 -3.97
N GLU A 31 13.51 -2.41 -4.75
CA GLU A 31 14.66 -1.50 -4.67
C GLU A 31 14.33 -0.21 -3.95
N GLU A 32 13.07 0.19 -3.94
CA GLU A 32 12.66 1.44 -3.31
C GLU A 32 11.50 1.17 -2.37
N PRO A 33 11.36 1.99 -1.33
CA PRO A 33 10.26 1.79 -0.39
C PRO A 33 8.95 2.32 -0.96
N LYS A 34 8.52 1.76 -2.06
CA LYS A 34 7.31 2.14 -2.75
C LYS A 34 6.42 0.94 -2.96
N TYR A 35 5.15 1.19 -3.13
CA TYR A 35 4.14 0.14 -3.27
C TYR A 35 3.26 0.48 -4.45
N ALA A 36 3.22 -0.42 -5.44
CA ALA A 36 2.35 -0.27 -6.59
C ALA A 36 0.97 -0.81 -6.25
N ILE A 37 -0.06 -0.09 -6.62
CA ILE A 37 -1.44 -0.44 -6.29
C ILE A 37 -2.19 -0.76 -7.57
N PHE A 38 -2.84 -1.92 -7.58
CA PHE A 38 -3.58 -2.39 -8.75
C PHE A 38 -5.00 -2.76 -8.37
N ASP A 39 -5.93 -2.47 -9.28
CA ASP A 39 -7.30 -2.98 -9.21
C ASP A 39 -7.41 -3.99 -10.34
N GLN A 40 -7.37 -5.28 -9.99
CA GLN A 40 -7.29 -6.35 -10.96
C GLN A 40 -6.05 -6.16 -11.83
N HIS A 41 -6.23 -5.81 -13.10
CA HIS A 41 -5.11 -5.61 -14.01
C HIS A 41 -4.82 -4.14 -14.27
N THR A 42 -5.51 -3.25 -13.59
CA THR A 42 -5.38 -1.82 -13.82
C THR A 42 -4.49 -1.20 -12.76
N SER A 43 -3.44 -0.53 -13.20
CA SER A 43 -2.56 0.18 -12.29
C SER A 43 -3.25 1.44 -11.80
N LEU A 44 -3.35 1.59 -10.48
CA LEU A 44 -3.96 2.78 -9.90
C LEU A 44 -2.93 3.83 -9.53
N GLY A 45 -1.69 3.43 -9.32
CA GLY A 45 -0.64 4.36 -8.96
C GLY A 45 0.33 3.75 -7.98
N THR A 46 1.09 4.61 -7.32
CA THR A 46 2.16 4.20 -6.43
C THR A 46 2.05 4.98 -5.12
N LEU A 47 2.46 4.33 -4.05
CA LEU A 47 2.37 4.90 -2.71
C LEU A 47 3.70 4.72 -2.01
N TRP A 48 4.10 5.70 -1.19
CA TRP A 48 5.34 5.60 -0.40
C TRP A 48 5.22 6.48 0.84
N GLN A 49 6.15 6.32 1.77
CA GLN A 49 6.21 7.13 2.97
C GLN A 49 7.37 8.10 2.90
N GLU A 50 7.13 9.31 3.40
CA GLU A 50 8.16 10.32 3.53
C GLU A 50 8.19 10.83 4.95
N SER A 51 9.35 11.35 5.36
CA SER A 51 9.48 11.96 6.68
C SER A 51 8.81 13.32 6.68
N GLY A 52 7.88 13.49 7.62
CA GLY A 52 7.22 14.77 7.81
C GLY A 52 7.62 15.38 9.13
N GLN A 53 7.00 16.50 9.48
CA GLN A 53 7.33 17.21 10.71
C GLN A 53 6.91 16.44 11.94
N THR A 54 5.82 15.70 11.84
CA THR A 54 5.29 14.96 12.97
C THR A 54 5.46 13.46 12.82
N GLY A 55 6.35 13.03 11.93
CA GLY A 55 6.59 11.62 11.69
C GLY A 55 6.46 11.32 10.21
N LYS A 56 6.16 10.07 9.90
CA LYS A 56 6.07 9.65 8.52
C LYS A 56 4.68 9.93 7.97
N VAL A 57 4.64 10.37 6.72
CA VAL A 57 3.39 10.62 6.03
C VAL A 57 3.36 9.80 4.75
N TRP A 58 2.17 9.37 4.38
CA TRP A 58 1.97 8.64 3.14
C TRP A 58 1.83 9.62 1.98
N CYS A 59 2.51 9.31 0.90
CA CYS A 59 2.43 10.08 -0.34
C CYS A 59 2.01 9.14 -1.45
N GLY A 60 1.37 9.68 -2.46
CA GLY A 60 0.91 8.86 -3.55
C GLY A 60 0.95 9.56 -4.88
N GLU A 61 1.05 8.76 -5.93
CA GLU A 61 1.03 9.21 -7.30
C GLU A 61 -0.07 8.45 -8.02
N GLY A 62 -0.82 9.14 -8.87
CA GLY A 62 -2.00 8.56 -9.50
C GLY A 62 -3.26 9.06 -8.81
N MET A 63 -4.26 9.44 -9.62
CA MET A 63 -5.45 10.07 -9.06
C MET A 63 -6.19 9.15 -8.10
N ALA A 64 -6.35 7.87 -8.46
CA ALA A 64 -7.06 6.94 -7.61
C ALA A 64 -6.34 6.72 -6.29
N VAL A 65 -5.01 6.61 -6.33
CA VAL A 65 -4.24 6.44 -5.11
C VAL A 65 -4.36 7.67 -4.23
N LYS A 66 -4.34 8.86 -4.82
CA LYS A 66 -4.45 10.08 -4.02
C LYS A 66 -5.80 10.19 -3.32
N VAL A 67 -6.86 9.80 -4.01
CA VAL A 67 -8.20 9.83 -3.43
C VAL A 67 -8.32 8.85 -2.28
N LEU A 68 -7.69 7.68 -2.41
CA LEU A 68 -7.79 6.61 -1.43
C LEU A 68 -6.60 6.58 -0.49
N LEU A 69 -5.79 7.62 -0.48
CA LEU A 69 -4.49 7.60 0.19
C LEU A 69 -4.60 7.23 1.65
N THR A 70 -5.56 7.81 2.37
CA THR A 70 -5.72 7.54 3.78
C THR A 70 -6.09 6.07 4.02
N GLN A 71 -7.05 5.56 3.25
CA GLN A 71 -7.48 4.18 3.42
C GLN A 71 -6.35 3.21 3.09
N ILE A 72 -5.67 3.44 1.97
CA ILE A 72 -4.59 2.55 1.56
C ILE A 72 -3.47 2.58 2.59
N GLY A 73 -3.10 3.78 3.05
CA GLY A 73 -2.07 3.89 4.06
C GLY A 73 -2.41 3.16 5.34
N GLU A 74 -3.65 3.29 5.78
CA GLU A 74 -4.08 2.59 6.99
C GLU A 74 -4.04 1.09 6.82
N GLN A 75 -4.44 0.61 5.66
CA GLN A 75 -4.40 -0.83 5.40
C GLN A 75 -2.97 -1.35 5.35
N LEU A 76 -2.07 -0.58 4.77
CA LEU A 76 -0.66 -0.97 4.73
C LEU A 76 -0.07 -1.00 6.14
N GLU A 77 -0.39 -0.01 6.95
CA GLU A 77 0.11 0.01 8.33
C GLU A 77 -0.45 -1.16 9.12
N ASP A 78 -1.73 -1.47 8.95
CA ASP A 78 -2.31 -2.62 9.60
C ASP A 78 -1.62 -3.91 9.17
N TYR A 79 -1.38 -4.05 7.88
CA TYR A 79 -0.73 -5.25 7.38
C TYR A 79 0.64 -5.43 8.01
N PHE A 80 1.43 -4.36 8.04
CA PHE A 80 2.78 -4.46 8.58
C PHE A 80 2.78 -4.66 10.08
N ASN A 81 1.84 -4.04 10.80
CA ASN A 81 1.77 -4.16 12.25
C ASN A 81 1.28 -5.53 12.70
N ASN A 82 0.47 -6.19 11.88
CA ASN A 82 -0.09 -7.49 12.22
C ASN A 82 0.70 -8.64 11.62
N LYS A 83 1.80 -8.34 10.98
CA LYS A 83 2.62 -9.35 10.35
C LYS A 83 3.30 -10.20 11.43
N PRO A 84 3.24 -11.52 11.32
CA PRO A 84 3.92 -12.37 12.32
C PRO A 84 5.42 -12.12 12.29
N VAL A 85 6.00 -12.20 13.44
CA VAL A 85 7.43 -11.97 13.58
C VAL A 85 8.20 -13.28 13.49
#